data_c74a5b2ac160a6ecc3fe5e2383ca7977
#
_entry.id   c74a5b2ac160a6ecc3fe5e2383ca7977
#
_cell.length_a   1.000
_cell.length_b   1.000
_cell.length_c   1.000
_cell.angle_alpha   90.00
_cell.angle_beta   90.00
_cell.angle_gamma   90.00
#
_symmetry.space_group_name_H-M   'P 1'
#
loop_
_entity.id
_entity.type
_entity.pdbx_description
1 polymer ?
#
loop_
_entity_poly.entity_id
_entity_poly.type
_entity_poly.pdbx_seq_one_letter_code
_entity_poly.pdbx_strand_id
1 'polypeptide(L)'
;MVGRKILNKIYYRHFKGGRYLVLGTTTSIKDRHKKTVKYIGYGLHTEEEKEYYVYKVSKDKYLALDTDGRPLQGPHVVYQNEEGKIFIRPYRMFISEVDHNKYPDIDKEYRFEIDTKGDK
;
A
#
# COMPACT_ATOMS: atom_id res chain seq x y z
N MET A 1 3.30 8.68 19.98
CA MET A 1 2.15 8.98 19.11
C MET A 1 1.83 7.79 18.22
N VAL A 2 0.60 7.39 18.27
CA VAL A 2 0.16 6.25 17.49
C VAL A 2 -0.35 6.71 16.14
N GLY A 3 0.13 6.11 15.08
CA GLY A 3 -0.36 6.41 13.76
C GLY A 3 -1.72 5.80 13.52
N ARG A 4 -2.30 6.14 12.38
CA ARG A 4 -3.57 5.56 11.98
C ARG A 4 -3.38 4.08 11.68
N LYS A 5 -4.41 3.32 11.97
CA LYS A 5 -4.42 1.91 11.63
C LYS A 5 -4.99 1.75 10.22
N ILE A 6 -4.32 0.96 9.39
CA ILE A 6 -4.79 0.67 8.05
C ILE A 6 -5.65 -0.58 8.08
N LEU A 7 -6.82 -0.50 7.47
CA LEU A 7 -7.72 -1.64 7.35
C LEU A 7 -7.50 -2.31 6.00
N ASN A 8 -7.36 -3.64 6.02
CA ASN A 8 -7.14 -4.41 4.80
C ASN A 8 -8.47 -4.74 4.12
N LYS A 9 -8.41 -4.89 2.80
CA LYS A 9 -9.57 -5.22 1.97
C LYS A 9 -10.66 -4.16 2.03
N ILE A 10 -10.23 -2.92 2.26
CA ILE A 10 -11.11 -1.76 2.33
C ILE A 10 -10.65 -0.77 1.28
N TYR A 11 -11.59 -0.07 0.68
CA TYR A 11 -11.27 0.97 -0.31
C TYR A 11 -10.94 2.28 0.39
N TYR A 12 -9.94 2.95 -0.15
CA TYR A 12 -9.52 4.27 0.30
C TYR A 12 -9.55 5.22 -0.87
N ARG A 13 -9.79 6.49 -0.58
CA ARG A 13 -9.76 7.54 -1.58
C ARG A 13 -8.55 8.43 -1.32
N HIS A 14 -7.78 8.67 -2.38
CA HIS A 14 -6.62 9.56 -2.31
C HIS A 14 -7.10 11.01 -2.37
N PHE A 15 -6.40 11.92 -1.67
CA PHE A 15 -6.84 13.31 -1.59
C PHE A 15 -6.88 14.00 -2.96
N LYS A 16 -6.09 13.54 -3.91
CA LYS A 16 -6.10 14.06 -5.28
C LYS A 16 -7.12 13.36 -6.17
N GLY A 17 -7.86 12.44 -5.62
CA GLY A 17 -8.81 11.62 -6.36
C GLY A 17 -8.27 10.23 -6.56
N GLY A 18 -9.11 9.34 -7.07
CA GLY A 18 -8.71 7.96 -7.25
C GLY A 18 -9.12 7.11 -6.07
N ARG A 19 -9.51 5.90 -6.37
CA ARG A 19 -10.01 4.95 -5.41
C ARG A 19 -9.11 3.73 -5.42
N TYR A 20 -8.69 3.29 -4.25
CA TYR A 20 -7.69 2.23 -4.11
C TYR A 20 -8.13 1.21 -3.09
N LEU A 21 -7.91 -0.06 -3.42
CA LEU A 21 -8.20 -1.15 -2.50
C LEU A 21 -6.91 -1.56 -1.79
N VAL A 22 -6.90 -1.48 -0.47
CA VAL A 22 -5.75 -1.94 0.31
C VAL A 22 -5.79 -3.45 0.38
N LEU A 23 -4.71 -4.09 -0.06
CA LEU A 23 -4.60 -5.55 -0.03
C LEU A 23 -4.00 -6.03 1.29
N GLY A 24 -2.98 -5.33 1.77
CA GLY A 24 -2.31 -5.70 3.00
C GLY A 24 -1.00 -4.95 3.15
N THR A 25 -0.11 -5.50 3.95
CA THR A 25 1.19 -4.90 4.21
C THR A 25 2.31 -5.89 3.91
N THR A 26 3.49 -5.37 3.70
CA THR A 26 4.66 -6.22 3.47
C THR A 26 5.12 -6.82 4.78
N THR A 27 5.77 -7.99 4.67
CA THR A 27 6.26 -8.72 5.82
C THR A 27 7.72 -9.09 5.57
N SER A 28 8.36 -9.64 6.60
CA SER A 28 9.76 -10.00 6.48
C SER A 28 9.92 -11.28 5.67
N ILE A 29 11.11 -11.43 5.09
CA ILE A 29 11.41 -12.60 4.27
C ILE A 29 11.34 -13.91 5.06
N LYS A 30 11.48 -13.82 6.38
CA LYS A 30 11.44 -15.02 7.22
C LYS A 30 10.13 -15.77 7.13
N ASP A 31 9.06 -15.05 6.90
CA ASP A 31 7.74 -15.67 6.92
C ASP A 31 7.49 -16.58 5.73
N ARG A 32 8.22 -16.39 4.65
CA ARG A 32 7.97 -17.20 3.45
C ARG A 32 8.40 -18.65 3.61
N HIS A 33 9.27 -18.93 4.59
CA HIS A 33 9.75 -20.30 4.81
C HIS A 33 8.68 -21.25 5.29
N LYS A 34 7.64 -20.71 5.84
CA LYS A 34 6.62 -21.53 6.47
C LYS A 34 5.41 -21.75 5.60
N LYS A 35 5.33 -21.07 4.48
CA LYS A 35 4.13 -21.08 3.67
C LYS A 35 4.47 -21.00 2.20
N THR A 36 3.55 -21.51 1.40
CA THR A 36 3.63 -21.34 -0.04
C THR A 36 3.28 -19.91 -0.36
N VAL A 37 4.14 -19.22 -1.09
CA VAL A 37 3.89 -17.86 -1.53
C VAL A 37 3.34 -17.89 -2.95
N LYS A 38 2.47 -16.94 -3.24
CA LYS A 38 1.83 -16.86 -4.55
C LYS A 38 2.18 -15.52 -5.19
N TYR A 39 2.76 -15.59 -6.39
CA TYR A 39 3.06 -14.37 -7.15
C TYR A 39 1.76 -13.73 -7.63
N ILE A 40 1.62 -12.42 -7.44
CA ILE A 40 0.42 -11.72 -7.86
C ILE A 40 0.68 -10.61 -8.88
N GLY A 41 1.93 -10.30 -9.16
CA GLY A 41 2.27 -9.30 -10.16
C GLY A 41 3.33 -8.33 -9.67
N TYR A 42 3.62 -7.31 -10.47
CA TYR A 42 4.52 -6.25 -10.00
C TYR A 42 3.75 -5.19 -9.26
N GLY A 43 4.44 -4.55 -8.29
CA GLY A 43 3.93 -3.34 -7.67
C GLY A 43 4.89 -2.20 -7.89
N LEU A 44 4.37 -1.01 -8.18
CA LEU A 44 5.18 0.19 -8.34
C LEU A 44 5.35 0.86 -6.99
N HIS A 45 6.62 1.01 -6.57
CA HIS A 45 6.93 1.75 -5.35
C HIS A 45 6.83 3.23 -5.65
N THR A 46 5.89 3.90 -5.00
CA THR A 46 5.54 5.26 -5.39
C THR A 46 6.65 6.27 -5.13
N GLU A 47 7.50 6.02 -4.14
CA GLU A 47 8.55 6.96 -3.80
C GLU A 47 9.85 6.70 -4.56
N GLU A 48 10.16 5.44 -4.81
CA GLU A 48 11.37 5.07 -5.54
C GLU A 48 11.16 5.01 -7.04
N GLU A 49 9.89 4.99 -7.46
CA GLU A 49 9.54 4.84 -8.88
C GLU A 49 10.17 3.58 -9.46
N LYS A 50 10.12 2.50 -8.70
CA LYS A 50 10.78 1.25 -9.00
C LYS A 50 9.77 0.13 -8.82
N GLU A 51 9.87 -0.89 -9.65
CA GLU A 51 8.95 -2.02 -9.59
C GLU A 51 9.50 -3.14 -8.75
N TYR A 52 8.60 -3.79 -8.01
CA TYR A 52 8.92 -4.95 -7.18
C TYR A 52 8.00 -6.09 -7.57
N TYR A 53 8.51 -7.31 -7.49
CA TYR A 53 7.67 -8.49 -7.65
C TYR A 53 6.95 -8.74 -6.34
N VAL A 54 5.63 -8.84 -6.40
CA VAL A 54 4.81 -8.95 -5.21
C VAL A 54 4.24 -10.35 -5.08
N TYR A 55 4.42 -10.94 -3.91
CA TYR A 55 3.95 -12.29 -3.61
C TYR A 55 3.04 -12.22 -2.40
N LYS A 56 1.97 -12.99 -2.44
CA LYS A 56 1.07 -13.12 -1.30
C LYS A 56 1.58 -14.23 -0.40
N VAL A 57 1.82 -13.91 0.87
CA VAL A 57 2.33 -14.85 1.85
C VAL A 57 1.19 -15.42 2.69
N SER A 58 0.27 -14.57 3.10
CA SER A 58 -0.91 -14.97 3.84
C SER A 58 -2.01 -13.99 3.52
N LYS A 59 -3.12 -14.08 4.24
CA LYS A 59 -4.30 -13.29 3.91
C LYS A 59 -4.01 -11.81 3.77
N ASP A 60 -3.23 -11.25 4.69
CA ASP A 60 -2.95 -9.81 4.71
C ASP A 60 -1.48 -9.47 4.58
N LYS A 61 -0.64 -10.45 4.31
CA LYS A 61 0.81 -10.24 4.28
C LYS A 61 1.38 -10.52 2.91
N TYR A 62 2.27 -9.66 2.48
CA TYR A 62 2.86 -9.71 1.15
C TYR A 62 4.38 -9.58 1.24
N LEU A 63 5.05 -10.11 0.26
CA LEU A 63 6.50 -10.03 0.14
C LEU A 63 6.80 -9.30 -1.16
N ALA A 64 7.63 -8.27 -1.09
CA ALA A 64 8.02 -7.51 -2.28
C ALA A 64 9.51 -7.69 -2.48
N LEU A 65 9.90 -8.19 -3.65
CA LEU A 65 11.30 -8.44 -4.00
C LEU A 65 11.67 -7.60 -5.21
N ASP A 66 12.88 -7.02 -5.19
CA ASP A 66 13.35 -6.28 -6.34
C ASP A 66 13.88 -7.27 -7.40
N THR A 67 14.42 -6.75 -8.50
CA THR A 67 14.88 -7.60 -9.60
C THR A 67 16.07 -8.46 -9.22
N ASP A 68 16.77 -8.12 -8.16
CA ASP A 68 17.88 -8.92 -7.65
C ASP A 68 17.42 -9.92 -6.58
N GLY A 69 16.12 -9.97 -6.32
CA GLY A 69 15.59 -10.88 -5.33
C GLY A 69 15.72 -10.38 -3.90
N ARG A 70 16.04 -9.10 -3.72
CA ARG A 70 16.19 -8.54 -2.37
C ARG A 70 14.86 -8.04 -1.86
N PRO A 71 14.52 -8.33 -0.60
CA PRO A 71 13.24 -7.89 -0.06
C PRO A 71 13.25 -6.41 0.26
N LEU A 72 12.10 -5.80 0.04
CA LEU A 72 11.88 -4.41 0.41
C LEU A 72 11.91 -4.29 1.93
N GLN A 73 12.66 -3.31 2.43
CA GLN A 73 12.84 -3.14 3.87
C GLN A 73 11.78 -2.24 4.45
N GLY A 74 11.37 -2.56 5.68
CA GLY A 74 10.41 -1.75 6.42
C GLY A 74 8.97 -2.01 5.99
N PRO A 75 8.02 -1.55 6.78
CA PRO A 75 6.61 -1.81 6.47
C PRO A 75 6.11 -0.92 5.34
N HIS A 76 5.43 -1.55 4.39
CA HIS A 76 4.83 -0.87 3.25
C HIS A 76 3.40 -1.36 3.08
N VAL A 77 2.56 -0.50 2.55
CA VAL A 77 1.19 -0.85 2.21
C VAL A 77 1.16 -1.30 0.75
N VAL A 78 0.50 -2.42 0.51
CA VAL A 78 0.28 -2.95 -0.84
C VAL A 78 -1.18 -2.69 -1.19
N TYR A 79 -1.40 -1.95 -2.26
CA TYR A 79 -2.75 -1.58 -2.65
C TYR A 79 -2.85 -1.54 -4.17
N GLN A 80 -4.08 -1.50 -4.69
CA GLN A 80 -4.27 -1.51 -6.14
C GLN A 80 -5.35 -0.50 -6.51
N ASN A 81 -5.24 0.02 -7.73
CA ASN A 81 -6.26 0.92 -8.25
C ASN A 81 -7.41 0.11 -8.85
N GLU A 82 -8.38 0.80 -9.41
CA GLU A 82 -9.57 0.14 -9.94
C GLU A 82 -9.29 -0.69 -11.19
N GLU A 83 -8.15 -0.47 -11.81
CA GLU A 83 -7.73 -1.27 -12.97
C GLU A 83 -6.89 -2.47 -12.56
N GLY A 84 -6.64 -2.64 -11.27
CA GLY A 84 -5.86 -3.76 -10.78
C GLY A 84 -4.37 -3.53 -10.70
N LYS A 85 -3.91 -2.33 -11.04
CA LYS A 85 -2.48 -2.03 -10.95
C LYS A 85 -2.07 -1.93 -9.50
N ILE A 86 -0.98 -2.60 -9.14
CA ILE A 86 -0.51 -2.69 -7.76
C ILE A 86 0.49 -1.59 -7.47
N PHE A 87 0.34 -0.98 -6.29
CA PHE A 87 1.25 0.05 -5.80
C PHE A 87 1.76 -0.33 -4.43
N ILE A 88 2.95 0.14 -4.11
CA ILE A 88 3.59 -0.08 -2.82
C ILE A 88 4.03 1.28 -2.30
N ARG A 89 3.68 1.59 -1.06
CA ARG A 89 4.02 2.87 -0.45
C ARG A 89 4.45 2.65 0.99
N PRO A 90 5.48 3.34 1.47
CA PRO A 90 5.83 3.20 2.88
C PRO A 90 4.63 3.44 3.77
N TYR A 91 4.49 2.62 4.80
CA TYR A 91 3.32 2.65 5.69
C TYR A 91 3.08 4.06 6.21
N ARG A 92 4.15 4.72 6.69
CA ARG A 92 4.03 6.05 7.26
C ARG A 92 3.51 7.07 6.25
N MET A 93 3.87 6.92 4.99
CA MET A 93 3.40 7.84 3.97
C MET A 93 1.96 7.58 3.58
N PHE A 94 1.52 6.32 3.66
CA PHE A 94 0.12 6.02 3.36
C PHE A 94 -0.81 6.65 4.39
N ILE A 95 -0.42 6.64 5.66
CA ILE A 95 -1.25 7.17 6.74
C ILE A 95 -1.02 8.65 7.00
N SER A 96 -0.11 9.30 6.28
CA SER A 96 0.29 10.67 6.57
C SER A 96 -0.79 11.67 6.20
N GLU A 97 -0.67 12.85 6.80
CA GLU A 97 -1.56 13.97 6.51
C GLU A 97 -1.18 14.63 5.20
N VAL A 98 -2.15 15.30 4.62
CA VAL A 98 -1.89 16.15 3.45
C VAL A 98 -1.00 17.31 3.88
N ASP A 99 0.00 17.62 3.06
CA ASP A 99 0.86 18.79 3.30
C ASP A 99 0.08 20.04 2.89
N HIS A 100 -0.53 20.71 3.87
CA HIS A 100 -1.36 21.86 3.58
C HIS A 100 -0.57 23.10 3.21
N ASN A 101 0.74 23.08 3.41
CA ASN A 101 1.59 24.15 2.89
C ASN A 101 1.73 24.04 1.38
N LYS A 102 1.79 22.82 0.88
CA LYS A 102 1.88 22.57 -0.55
C LYS A 102 0.52 22.59 -1.22
N TYR A 103 -0.51 22.17 -0.50
CA TYR A 103 -1.87 22.08 -1.02
C TYR A 103 -2.85 22.83 -0.12
N PRO A 104 -2.77 24.16 -0.10
CA PRO A 104 -3.57 24.93 0.87
C PRO A 104 -5.08 24.88 0.61
N ASP A 105 -5.49 24.56 -0.60
CA ASP A 105 -6.92 24.53 -0.93
C ASP A 105 -7.57 23.16 -0.69
N ILE A 106 -6.79 22.18 -0.27
CA ILE A 106 -7.32 20.84 0.00
C ILE A 106 -7.84 20.80 1.43
N ASP A 107 -9.10 20.41 1.59
CA ASP A 107 -9.70 20.31 2.91
C ASP A 107 -9.62 18.93 3.53
N LYS A 108 -9.03 17.97 2.84
CA LYS A 108 -8.83 16.63 3.38
C LYS A 108 -7.68 16.66 4.38
N GLU A 109 -7.84 15.95 5.49
CA GLU A 109 -6.79 15.88 6.49
C GLU A 109 -5.70 14.89 6.10
N TYR A 110 -6.08 13.74 5.58
CA TYR A 110 -5.14 12.66 5.29
C TYR A 110 -5.04 12.39 3.81
N ARG A 111 -3.87 11.89 3.39
CA ARG A 111 -3.65 11.56 1.99
C ARG A 111 -4.61 10.49 1.50
N PHE A 112 -4.89 9.50 2.36
CA PHE A 112 -5.84 8.45 2.06
C PHE A 112 -6.86 8.36 3.18
N GLU A 113 -8.13 8.33 2.81
CA GLU A 113 -9.21 8.19 3.76
C GLU A 113 -10.14 7.09 3.28
N ILE A 114 -10.78 6.41 4.22
CA ILE A 114 -11.69 5.33 3.87
C ILE A 114 -12.79 5.88 2.98
N ASP A 115 -13.03 5.18 1.87
CA ASP A 115 -14.04 5.58 0.90
C ASP A 115 -15.36 4.89 1.24
N THR A 116 -16.20 5.57 1.99
CA THR A 116 -17.49 5.01 2.40
C THR A 116 -18.52 5.03 1.30
N LYS A 117 -18.32 5.85 0.29
CA LYS A 117 -19.29 5.94 -0.80
C LYS A 117 -19.29 4.70 -1.67
N GLY A 118 -18.18 3.99 -1.72
CA GLY A 118 -18.08 2.81 -2.54
C GLY A 118 -18.81 1.61 -2.00
N ASP A 119 -19.36 1.72 -0.81
CA ASP A 119 -20.02 0.61 -0.15
C ASP A 119 -21.46 0.42 -0.60
N LYS A 120 -21.91 1.24 -1.47
CA LYS A 120 -23.28 1.16 -1.98
C LYS A 120 -23.50 -0.06 -2.82
#